data_5f1cf3d2e1eb1ec33ec2bdf14bed48d2
#
_entry.id   5f1cf3d2e1eb1ec33ec2bdf14bed48d2
#
_cell.length_a   1.000
_cell.length_b   1.000
_cell.length_c   1.000
_cell.angle_alpha   90.00
_cell.angle_beta   90.00
_cell.angle_gamma   90.00
#
_symmetry.space_group_name_H-M   'P 1'
#
loop_
_entity.id
_entity.type
_entity.pdbx_description
1 polymer ?
#
loop_
_entity_poly.entity_id
_entity_poly.type
_entity_poly.pdbx_seq_one_letter_code
_entity_poly.pdbx_strand_id
1 'polypeptide(L)'
;MAYGREQEKIHNKHFRFTITTNGVLLNDEIQEFVNKEMDNVVLSLDGRKEINDQMRPFRNGTGSYDLIVPKFQKLAESRNQEKYYIRGTFTRNNLDFSNDIMHFADLGFKQMSIEPVVGDESDPYAIREEDLPKIMEEYDKLAKMMIEREKEGKGFNFFHFMIDLNGGPCVAKRL
;
A
#
# COMPACT_ATOMS: atom_id res chain seq x y z
N MET A 1 15.45 3.00 -17.38
CA MET A 1 14.82 4.33 -17.61
C MET A 1 15.21 4.91 -18.98
N ALA A 2 16.50 5.15 -19.31
CA ALA A 2 16.93 5.80 -20.57
C ALA A 2 16.25 5.24 -21.83
N TYR A 3 16.27 3.92 -22.02
CA TYR A 3 15.59 3.27 -23.15
C TYR A 3 14.09 3.59 -23.20
N GLY A 4 13.38 3.52 -22.06
CA GLY A 4 11.96 3.84 -22.02
C GLY A 4 11.68 5.29 -22.42
N ARG A 5 12.47 6.23 -21.93
CA ARG A 5 12.35 7.66 -22.29
C ARG A 5 12.67 7.92 -23.77
N GLU A 6 13.56 7.14 -24.37
CA GLU A 6 13.81 7.18 -25.82
C GLU A 6 12.60 6.68 -26.62
N GLN A 7 12.00 5.57 -26.20
CA GLN A 7 10.80 5.01 -26.85
C GLN A 7 9.59 5.95 -26.75
N GLU A 8 9.44 6.70 -25.65
CA GLU A 8 8.41 7.75 -25.54
C GLU A 8 8.50 8.74 -26.69
N LYS A 9 9.71 9.20 -26.99
CA LYS A 9 9.95 10.19 -28.07
C LYS A 9 9.69 9.58 -29.46
N ILE A 10 10.18 8.35 -29.70
CA ILE A 10 10.04 7.66 -30.97
C ILE A 10 8.57 7.40 -31.32
N HIS A 11 7.79 6.99 -30.31
CA HIS A 11 6.40 6.57 -30.50
C HIS A 11 5.36 7.62 -30.11
N ASN A 12 5.79 8.80 -29.69
CA ASN A 12 4.92 9.87 -29.18
C ASN A 12 3.94 9.34 -28.12
N LYS A 13 4.46 8.60 -27.12
CA LYS A 13 3.73 8.02 -26.00
C LYS A 13 4.34 8.49 -24.70
N HIS A 14 3.55 8.47 -23.64
CA HIS A 14 4.02 8.71 -22.29
C HIS A 14 3.94 7.42 -21.47
N PHE A 15 5.07 6.97 -20.92
CA PHE A 15 5.14 5.82 -20.03
C PHE A 15 5.01 6.27 -18.57
N ARG A 16 4.10 5.68 -17.86
CA ARG A 16 3.99 5.83 -16.41
C ARG A 16 4.85 4.79 -15.73
N PHE A 17 5.98 5.22 -15.20
CA PHE A 17 6.86 4.34 -14.46
C PHE A 17 6.41 4.22 -13.01
N THR A 18 6.27 2.99 -12.54
CA THR A 18 5.95 2.69 -11.15
C THR A 18 7.02 1.78 -10.57
N ILE A 19 7.42 2.02 -9.33
CA ILE A 19 8.30 1.15 -8.56
C ILE A 19 7.61 0.68 -7.31
N THR A 20 7.78 -0.61 -6.98
CA THR A 20 7.42 -1.17 -5.68
C THR A 20 8.67 -1.41 -4.86
N THR A 21 8.70 -0.98 -3.61
CA THR A 21 9.86 -1.14 -2.75
C THR A 21 9.48 -1.56 -1.33
N ASN A 22 10.35 -2.35 -0.70
CA ASN A 22 10.29 -2.65 0.73
C ASN A 22 10.99 -1.57 1.60
N GLY A 23 11.54 -0.52 0.99
CA GLY A 23 12.14 0.64 1.66
C GLY A 23 13.51 0.41 2.30
N VAL A 24 14.00 -0.80 2.39
CA VAL A 24 15.26 -1.11 3.10
C VAL A 24 16.44 -0.32 2.54
N LEU A 25 16.58 -0.27 1.21
CA LEU A 25 17.65 0.44 0.52
C LEU A 25 17.33 1.91 0.21
N LEU A 26 16.12 2.37 0.52
CA LEU A 26 15.74 3.76 0.27
C LEU A 26 16.62 4.70 1.10
N ASN A 27 17.37 5.55 0.43
CA ASN A 27 18.18 6.63 0.96
C ASN A 27 17.88 7.93 0.20
N ASP A 28 18.54 9.02 0.54
CA ASP A 28 18.26 10.34 -0.06
C ASP A 28 18.52 10.37 -1.57
N GLU A 29 19.59 9.75 -2.05
CA GLU A 29 19.93 9.67 -3.47
C GLU A 29 18.87 8.89 -4.27
N ILE A 30 18.47 7.72 -3.74
CA ILE A 30 17.43 6.88 -4.34
C ILE A 30 16.08 7.60 -4.30
N GLN A 31 15.75 8.29 -3.21
CA GLN A 31 14.52 9.07 -3.09
C GLN A 31 14.47 10.20 -4.12
N GLU A 32 15.58 10.93 -4.33
CA GLU A 32 15.66 11.98 -5.34
C GLU A 32 15.45 11.41 -6.75
N PHE A 33 16.11 10.29 -7.09
CA PHE A 33 15.89 9.59 -8.35
C PHE A 33 14.44 9.14 -8.53
N VAL A 34 13.84 8.54 -7.50
CA VAL A 34 12.46 8.06 -7.51
C VAL A 34 11.48 9.23 -7.70
N ASN A 35 11.70 10.36 -7.03
CA ASN A 35 10.85 11.54 -7.17
C ASN A 35 10.92 12.14 -8.57
N LYS A 36 12.07 12.07 -9.20
CA LYS A 36 12.30 12.61 -10.56
C LYS A 36 11.72 11.70 -11.65
N GLU A 37 11.90 10.40 -11.52
CA GLU A 37 11.70 9.46 -12.62
C GLU A 37 10.43 8.62 -12.52
N MET A 38 9.86 8.43 -11.30
CA MET A 38 8.71 7.55 -11.08
C MET A 38 7.43 8.35 -10.97
N ASP A 39 6.45 8.00 -11.79
CA ASP A 39 5.10 8.56 -11.73
C ASP A 39 4.35 8.10 -10.47
N ASN A 40 4.65 6.88 -9.99
CA ASN A 40 4.05 6.34 -8.78
C ASN A 40 5.03 5.45 -8.02
N VAL A 41 4.86 5.39 -6.70
CA VAL A 41 5.69 4.57 -5.81
C VAL A 41 4.81 3.74 -4.89
N VAL A 42 5.03 2.44 -4.88
CA VAL A 42 4.34 1.50 -3.98
C VAL A 42 5.28 1.16 -2.82
N LEU A 43 4.86 1.49 -1.60
CA LEU A 43 5.61 1.30 -0.37
C LEU A 43 5.06 0.09 0.38
N SER A 44 5.83 -0.99 0.45
CA SER A 44 5.38 -2.24 1.06
C SER A 44 5.46 -2.18 2.58
N LEU A 45 4.28 -2.15 3.25
CA LEU A 45 4.12 -2.14 4.70
C LEU A 45 2.84 -2.90 5.06
N ASP A 46 2.93 -3.98 5.83
CA ASP A 46 1.80 -4.88 6.03
C ASP A 46 0.87 -4.49 7.18
N GLY A 47 1.27 -3.56 8.05
CA GLY A 47 0.43 -3.15 9.18
C GLY A 47 1.21 -2.47 10.29
N ARG A 48 0.65 -2.54 11.49
CA ARG A 48 1.33 -2.15 12.74
C ARG A 48 2.68 -2.87 12.86
N LYS A 49 3.54 -2.37 13.74
CA LYS A 49 4.91 -2.87 13.89
C LYS A 49 4.98 -4.38 14.03
N GLU A 50 4.20 -4.95 14.93
CA GLU A 50 4.18 -6.39 15.19
C GLU A 50 3.75 -7.21 13.97
N ILE A 51 2.77 -6.73 13.21
CA ILE A 51 2.29 -7.39 11.98
C ILE A 51 3.36 -7.31 10.89
N ASN A 52 3.89 -6.11 10.64
CA ASN A 52 4.93 -5.94 9.63
C ASN A 52 6.18 -6.76 9.95
N ASP A 53 6.64 -6.73 11.19
CA ASP A 53 7.88 -7.39 11.58
C ASP A 53 7.76 -8.92 11.60
N GLN A 54 6.55 -9.45 11.80
CA GLN A 54 6.27 -10.88 11.63
C GLN A 54 6.33 -11.30 10.16
N MET A 55 5.78 -10.49 9.24
CA MET A 55 5.66 -10.84 7.82
C MET A 55 6.89 -10.44 7.00
N ARG A 56 7.65 -9.42 7.45
CA ARG A 56 8.82 -8.86 6.76
C ARG A 56 10.05 -8.76 7.67
N PRO A 57 10.47 -9.86 8.32
CA PRO A 57 11.69 -9.84 9.11
C PRO A 57 12.93 -9.75 8.21
N PHE A 58 14.02 -9.21 8.74
CA PHE A 58 15.35 -9.40 8.14
C PHE A 58 15.81 -10.85 8.27
N ARG A 59 16.85 -11.22 7.51
CA ARG A 59 17.44 -12.57 7.58
C ARG A 59 17.94 -12.96 8.97
N ASN A 60 18.30 -12.00 9.79
CA ASN A 60 18.71 -12.22 11.20
C ASN A 60 17.53 -12.29 12.18
N GLY A 61 16.29 -12.25 11.70
CA GLY A 61 15.07 -12.32 12.48
C GLY A 61 14.64 -10.99 13.13
N THR A 62 15.39 -9.90 12.97
CA THR A 62 14.94 -8.58 13.47
C THR A 62 13.87 -7.98 12.56
N GLY A 63 12.98 -7.16 13.15
CA GLY A 63 11.93 -6.48 12.39
C GLY A 63 12.46 -5.40 11.45
N SER A 64 11.75 -5.13 10.38
CA SER A 64 12.09 -4.09 9.40
C SER A 64 11.38 -2.76 9.63
N TYR A 65 10.32 -2.74 10.43
CA TYR A 65 9.41 -1.60 10.60
C TYR A 65 10.13 -0.31 11.00
N ASP A 66 10.93 -0.33 12.06
CA ASP A 66 11.60 0.86 12.58
C ASP A 66 12.60 1.48 11.57
N LEU A 67 13.13 0.67 10.67
CA LEU A 67 14.00 1.15 9.60
C LEU A 67 13.24 1.78 8.45
N ILE A 68 12.11 1.17 8.04
CA ILE A 68 11.45 1.55 6.78
C ILE A 68 10.43 2.68 6.96
N VAL A 69 9.69 2.73 8.09
CA VAL A 69 8.62 3.71 8.30
C VAL A 69 9.11 5.16 8.22
N PRO A 70 10.20 5.58 8.87
CA PRO A 70 10.69 6.95 8.74
C PRO A 70 11.06 7.33 7.29
N LYS A 71 11.58 6.36 6.52
CA LYS A 71 11.91 6.57 5.09
C LYS A 71 10.66 6.73 4.25
N PHE A 72 9.62 5.95 4.52
CA PHE A 72 8.33 6.05 3.84
C PHE A 72 7.63 7.38 4.13
N GLN A 73 7.64 7.83 5.38
CA GLN A 73 7.11 9.14 5.75
C GLN A 73 7.84 10.26 5.01
N LYS A 74 9.17 10.25 5.01
CA LYS A 74 9.99 11.23 4.27
C LYS A 74 9.68 11.23 2.77
N LEU A 75 9.51 10.06 2.15
CA LEU A 75 9.16 9.96 0.75
C LEU A 75 7.73 10.49 0.49
N ALA A 76 6.74 10.11 1.29
CA ALA A 76 5.37 10.58 1.15
C ALA A 76 5.28 12.12 1.27
N GLU A 77 5.96 12.70 2.25
CA GLU A 77 6.06 14.15 2.44
C GLU A 77 6.72 14.84 1.25
N SER A 78 7.83 14.30 0.74
CA SER A 78 8.55 14.87 -0.41
C SER A 78 7.73 14.83 -1.71
N ARG A 79 6.67 14.03 -1.75
CA ARG A 79 5.70 13.92 -2.84
C ARG A 79 4.38 14.66 -2.56
N ASN A 80 4.32 15.48 -1.50
CA ASN A 80 3.11 16.19 -1.07
C ASN A 80 1.91 15.26 -0.86
N GLN A 81 2.15 14.05 -0.34
CA GLN A 81 1.14 13.01 -0.11
C GLN A 81 0.42 12.52 -1.38
N GLU A 82 1.07 12.65 -2.57
CA GLU A 82 0.53 12.23 -3.85
C GLU A 82 1.47 11.26 -4.59
N LYS A 83 0.93 10.54 -5.56
CA LYS A 83 1.69 9.64 -6.46
C LYS A 83 2.53 8.59 -5.72
N TYR A 84 2.03 8.14 -4.61
CA TYR A 84 2.49 6.98 -3.86
C TYR A 84 1.30 6.28 -3.22
N TYR A 85 1.49 5.09 -2.72
CA TYR A 85 0.60 4.48 -1.74
C TYR A 85 1.31 3.43 -0.90
N ILE A 86 0.88 3.32 0.35
CA ILE A 86 1.22 2.18 1.20
C ILE A 86 0.45 0.97 0.68
N ARG A 87 1.14 -0.13 0.49
CA ARG A 87 0.53 -1.41 0.14
C ARG A 87 0.93 -2.46 1.15
N GLY A 88 -0.08 -2.96 1.86
CA GLY A 88 0.03 -4.05 2.80
C GLY A 88 -0.70 -5.29 2.34
N THR A 89 -0.53 -6.36 3.10
CA THR A 89 -1.26 -7.61 2.95
C THR A 89 -1.79 -8.03 4.31
N PHE A 90 -3.11 -8.29 4.42
CA PHE A 90 -3.66 -8.89 5.62
C PHE A 90 -3.84 -10.39 5.45
N THR A 91 -3.74 -11.11 6.54
CA THR A 91 -3.83 -12.56 6.63
C THR A 91 -4.86 -12.94 7.68
N ARG A 92 -5.15 -14.23 7.86
CA ARG A 92 -6.00 -14.66 8.98
C ARG A 92 -5.43 -14.33 10.37
N ASN A 93 -4.13 -13.98 10.44
CA ASN A 93 -3.48 -13.60 11.72
C ASN A 93 -3.74 -12.14 12.11
N ASN A 94 -4.20 -11.30 11.18
CA ASN A 94 -4.54 -9.89 11.39
C ASN A 94 -5.85 -9.51 10.69
N LEU A 95 -6.91 -10.27 10.92
CA LEU A 95 -8.24 -9.97 10.39
C LEU A 95 -8.79 -8.61 10.88
N ASP A 96 -8.19 -8.04 11.93
CA ASP A 96 -8.47 -6.69 12.44
C ASP A 96 -7.73 -5.59 11.65
N PHE A 97 -7.55 -5.79 10.35
CA PHE A 97 -6.76 -4.93 9.44
C PHE A 97 -7.23 -3.47 9.41
N SER A 98 -8.47 -3.18 9.83
CA SER A 98 -8.91 -1.79 10.00
C SER A 98 -8.01 -1.01 10.96
N ASN A 99 -7.46 -1.67 11.99
CA ASN A 99 -6.52 -1.08 12.92
C ASN A 99 -5.16 -0.79 12.24
N ASP A 100 -4.75 -1.62 11.29
CA ASP A 100 -3.53 -1.40 10.49
C ASP A 100 -3.68 -0.20 9.56
N ILE A 101 -4.84 -0.05 8.91
CA ILE A 101 -5.17 1.11 8.09
C ILE A 101 -5.18 2.40 8.93
N MET A 102 -5.82 2.36 10.11
CA MET A 102 -5.86 3.51 11.01
C MET A 102 -4.47 3.87 11.52
N HIS A 103 -3.64 2.88 11.78
CA HIS A 103 -2.24 3.09 12.14
C HIS A 103 -1.47 3.83 11.03
N PHE A 104 -1.64 3.44 9.77
CA PHE A 104 -1.04 4.17 8.64
C PHE A 104 -1.52 5.62 8.56
N ALA A 105 -2.83 5.85 8.77
CA ALA A 105 -3.38 7.19 8.79
C ALA A 105 -2.83 8.05 9.95
N ASP A 106 -2.58 7.45 11.12
CA ASP A 106 -1.97 8.12 12.28
C ASP A 106 -0.49 8.43 12.06
N LEU A 107 0.21 7.63 11.25
CA LEU A 107 1.56 7.92 10.78
C LEU A 107 1.62 9.04 9.73
N GLY A 108 0.46 9.56 9.30
CA GLY A 108 0.36 10.67 8.34
C GLY A 108 0.24 10.26 6.88
N PHE A 109 0.15 8.97 6.56
CA PHE A 109 -0.06 8.53 5.19
C PHE A 109 -1.49 8.84 4.71
N LYS A 110 -1.60 9.26 3.45
CA LYS A 110 -2.88 9.66 2.83
C LYS A 110 -3.35 8.72 1.73
N GLN A 111 -2.49 7.85 1.23
CA GLN A 111 -2.78 6.93 0.13
C GLN A 111 -2.44 5.51 0.57
N MET A 112 -3.42 4.62 0.64
CA MET A 112 -3.17 3.28 1.15
C MET A 112 -4.10 2.21 0.59
N SER A 113 -3.59 0.99 0.57
CA SER A 113 -4.30 -0.24 0.23
C SER A 113 -3.80 -1.37 1.11
N ILE A 114 -4.69 -2.25 1.54
CA ILE A 114 -4.34 -3.52 2.17
C ILE A 114 -5.12 -4.63 1.44
N GLU A 115 -4.38 -5.58 0.87
CA GLU A 115 -4.95 -6.68 0.09
C GLU A 115 -5.08 -7.94 0.94
N PRO A 116 -6.12 -8.76 0.74
CA PRO A 116 -6.16 -10.09 1.33
C PRO A 116 -5.00 -10.94 0.78
N VAL A 117 -4.39 -11.75 1.63
CA VAL A 117 -3.41 -12.73 1.17
C VAL A 117 -4.08 -13.76 0.24
N VAL A 118 -3.39 -14.09 -0.83
CA VAL A 118 -3.76 -15.21 -1.71
C VAL A 118 -2.72 -16.31 -1.51
N GLY A 119 -3.15 -17.49 -1.09
CA GLY A 119 -2.28 -18.63 -0.80
C GLY A 119 -3.06 -19.93 -0.86
N ASP A 120 -2.36 -21.04 -0.67
CA ASP A 120 -2.97 -22.35 -0.55
C ASP A 120 -3.68 -22.48 0.81
N GLU A 121 -4.80 -23.21 0.86
CA GLU A 121 -5.55 -23.41 2.12
C GLU A 121 -4.73 -24.08 3.22
N SER A 122 -3.67 -24.80 2.88
CA SER A 122 -2.73 -25.41 3.83
C SER A 122 -1.78 -24.40 4.49
N ASP A 123 -1.64 -23.19 3.93
CA ASP A 123 -0.80 -22.15 4.50
C ASP A 123 -1.39 -21.65 5.84
N PRO A 124 -0.56 -21.50 6.89
CA PRO A 124 -1.05 -21.13 8.22
C PRO A 124 -1.61 -19.70 8.29
N TYR A 125 -1.32 -18.86 7.31
CA TYR A 125 -1.79 -17.48 7.20
C TYR A 125 -2.89 -17.29 6.15
N ALA A 126 -3.27 -18.34 5.42
CA ALA A 126 -4.30 -18.26 4.37
C ALA A 126 -5.66 -17.90 4.97
N ILE A 127 -6.37 -17.01 4.28
CA ILE A 127 -7.76 -16.68 4.59
C ILE A 127 -8.64 -17.85 4.18
N ARG A 128 -9.58 -18.22 5.04
CA ARG A 128 -10.53 -19.31 4.83
C ARG A 128 -11.95 -18.79 4.80
N GLU A 129 -12.88 -19.62 4.34
CA GLU A 129 -14.30 -19.26 4.26
C GLU A 129 -14.86 -18.83 5.62
N GLU A 130 -14.45 -19.47 6.69
CA GLU A 130 -14.83 -19.14 8.07
C GLU A 130 -14.39 -17.73 8.53
N ASP A 131 -13.38 -17.14 7.87
CA ASP A 131 -12.86 -15.80 8.18
C ASP A 131 -13.67 -14.68 7.48
N LEU A 132 -14.44 -15.01 6.44
CA LEU A 132 -15.17 -14.03 5.62
C LEU A 132 -16.15 -13.14 6.41
N PRO A 133 -16.96 -13.67 7.34
CA PRO A 133 -17.83 -12.81 8.13
C PRO A 133 -17.07 -11.75 8.92
N LYS A 134 -15.91 -12.11 9.47
CA LYS A 134 -15.05 -11.18 10.21
C LYS A 134 -14.43 -10.11 9.29
N ILE A 135 -14.02 -10.51 8.09
CA ILE A 135 -13.49 -9.57 7.08
C ILE A 135 -14.57 -8.57 6.69
N MET A 136 -15.81 -8.99 6.48
CA MET A 136 -16.93 -8.10 6.15
C MET A 136 -17.18 -7.09 7.28
N GLU A 137 -17.21 -7.56 8.54
CA GLU A 137 -17.35 -6.67 9.71
C GLU A 137 -16.22 -5.64 9.78
N GLU A 138 -14.98 -6.03 9.46
CA GLU A 138 -13.84 -5.10 9.48
C GLU A 138 -13.91 -4.07 8.36
N TYR A 139 -14.41 -4.40 7.17
CA TYR A 139 -14.67 -3.41 6.12
C TYR A 139 -15.75 -2.41 6.55
N ASP A 140 -16.85 -2.88 7.18
CA ASP A 140 -17.90 -2.00 7.72
C ASP A 140 -17.38 -1.08 8.82
N LYS A 141 -16.54 -1.60 9.71
CA LYS A 141 -15.88 -0.85 10.76
C LYS A 141 -14.94 0.21 10.16
N LEU A 142 -14.10 -0.17 9.20
CA LEU A 142 -13.19 0.74 8.51
C LEU A 142 -13.95 1.89 7.84
N ALA A 143 -15.05 1.59 7.13
CA ALA A 143 -15.87 2.61 6.48
C ALA A 143 -16.39 3.65 7.48
N LYS A 144 -16.88 3.21 8.65
CA LYS A 144 -17.34 4.10 9.73
C LYS A 144 -16.21 4.98 10.25
N MET A 145 -15.04 4.36 10.53
CA MET A 145 -13.86 5.10 11.02
C MET A 145 -13.36 6.13 10.00
N MET A 146 -13.39 5.82 8.71
CA MET A 146 -13.03 6.77 7.64
C MET A 146 -13.99 7.95 7.59
N ILE A 147 -15.30 7.71 7.70
CA ILE A 147 -16.31 8.79 7.73
C ILE A 147 -16.06 9.74 8.91
N GLU A 148 -15.76 9.20 10.10
CA GLU A 148 -15.49 10.06 11.27
C GLU A 148 -14.19 10.86 11.07
N ARG A 149 -13.12 10.26 10.55
CA ARG A 149 -11.88 10.99 10.25
C ARG A 149 -12.07 12.05 9.16
N GLU A 150 -12.92 11.81 8.18
CA GLU A 150 -13.25 12.81 7.16
C GLU A 150 -13.94 14.03 7.78
N LYS A 151 -14.89 13.83 8.70
CA LYS A 151 -15.54 14.92 9.44
C LYS A 151 -14.56 15.76 10.28
N GLU A 152 -13.47 15.14 10.77
CA GLU A 152 -12.41 15.80 11.51
C GLU A 152 -11.36 16.50 10.61
N GLY A 153 -11.50 16.43 9.29
CA GLY A 153 -10.51 16.94 8.34
C GLY A 153 -9.21 16.12 8.29
N LYS A 154 -9.25 14.87 8.78
CA LYS A 154 -8.12 13.90 8.79
C LYS A 154 -8.30 12.77 7.78
N GLY A 155 -9.09 12.99 6.73
CA GLY A 155 -9.40 12.00 5.71
C GLY A 155 -8.15 11.45 5.00
N PHE A 156 -8.31 10.27 4.43
CA PHE A 156 -7.31 9.57 3.62
C PHE A 156 -8.00 8.72 2.56
N ASN A 157 -7.27 8.30 1.54
CA ASN A 157 -7.76 7.44 0.48
C ASN A 157 -7.44 5.98 0.77
N PHE A 158 -8.47 5.14 0.81
CA PHE A 158 -8.34 3.70 0.85
C PHE A 158 -8.82 3.12 -0.49
N PHE A 159 -7.92 2.50 -1.25
CA PHE A 159 -8.18 2.18 -2.65
C PHE A 159 -9.35 1.23 -2.88
N HIS A 160 -9.66 0.33 -1.94
CA HIS A 160 -10.82 -0.56 -2.07
C HIS A 160 -12.16 0.19 -2.06
N PHE A 161 -12.21 1.39 -1.48
CA PHE A 161 -13.42 2.24 -1.46
C PHE A 161 -13.44 3.29 -2.56
N MET A 162 -12.37 3.40 -3.35
CA MET A 162 -12.33 4.31 -4.50
C MET A 162 -12.98 3.64 -5.71
N ILE A 163 -14.28 3.91 -5.90
CA ILE A 163 -15.04 3.38 -7.02
C ILE A 163 -15.02 4.40 -8.16
N ASP A 164 -14.41 4.05 -9.29
CA ASP A 164 -14.55 4.81 -10.52
C ASP A 164 -15.86 4.41 -11.22
N LEU A 165 -16.91 5.19 -11.00
CA LEU A 165 -18.22 4.96 -11.61
C LEU A 165 -18.21 5.15 -13.14
N ASN A 166 -17.19 5.80 -13.69
CA ASN A 166 -16.99 6.00 -15.13
C ASN A 166 -16.01 5.00 -15.74
N GLY A 167 -15.39 4.18 -14.89
CA GLY A 167 -14.42 3.16 -15.30
C GLY A 167 -15.09 2.05 -16.14
N GLY A 168 -14.40 1.61 -17.19
CA GLY A 168 -14.81 0.43 -17.94
C GLY A 168 -14.59 -0.86 -17.14
N PRO A 169 -15.14 -2.00 -17.61
CA PRO A 169 -14.93 -3.29 -16.95
C PRO A 169 -13.44 -3.64 -16.85
N CYS A 170 -13.06 -4.30 -15.75
CA CYS A 170 -11.69 -4.76 -15.54
C CYS A 170 -11.18 -5.53 -16.76
N VAL A 171 -9.95 -5.25 -17.16
CA VAL A 171 -9.29 -5.89 -18.34
C VAL A 171 -9.33 -7.41 -18.24
N ALA A 172 -9.21 -7.96 -17.02
CA ALA A 172 -9.30 -9.40 -16.76
C ALA A 172 -10.67 -10.04 -17.14
N LYS A 173 -11.73 -9.25 -17.25
CA LYS A 173 -13.05 -9.73 -17.74
C LYS A 173 -13.16 -9.75 -19.27
N ARG A 174 -12.16 -9.29 -20.00
CA ARG A 174 -12.13 -9.28 -21.47
C ARG A 174 -11.38 -10.45 -22.08
N LEU A 175 -10.79 -11.30 -21.25
CA LEU A 175 -10.14 -12.57 -21.62
C LEU A 175 -11.07 -13.73 -21.30
#